data_7a34f8ed7e66c854a924ad92dabfaf8d
#
_entry.id   7a34f8ed7e66c854a924ad92dabfaf8d
#
_cell.length_a   1.000
_cell.length_b   1.000
_cell.length_c   1.000
_cell.angle_alpha   90.00
_cell.angle_beta   90.00
_cell.angle_gamma   90.00
#
_symmetry.space_group_name_H-M   'P 1'
#
loop_
_entity.id
_entity.type
_entity.pdbx_description
1 polymer ?
#
loop_
_entity_poly.entity_id
_entity_poly.type
_entity_poly.pdbx_seq_one_letter_code
_entity_poly.pdbx_strand_id
1 'polypeptide(L)'
;MLIRPWDRGDEAEWRAWLAAGRDFGLLAANGPAGRGPVLVPTHFLLDAEQREILLHLAAPNPLLAAVRADPRVTLSVTDDYAFAPGHWRGEPGTPTSYYASVQFSCTAEIVEDPAAKAAVLNRQLAHFQPETPQVRVAAGEQPFGPLLSGLRGLRLTIDEVRAKFKYDDKRPPAEQAALADRLADRGQGLDHGARAQLLRRNALRTQDRTGG
;
A
#
# COMPACT_ATOMS: atom_id res chain seq x y z
N MET A 1 11.25 -8.24 3.38
CA MET A 1 11.56 -7.00 4.16
C MET A 1 11.95 -7.39 5.58
N LEU A 2 13.05 -6.83 6.15
CA LEU A 2 13.40 -7.03 7.57
C LEU A 2 12.50 -6.12 8.43
N ILE A 3 11.76 -6.71 9.37
CA ILE A 3 10.90 -6.00 10.33
C ILE A 3 11.42 -6.30 11.73
N ARG A 4 11.86 -5.27 12.43
CA ARG A 4 12.26 -5.37 13.84
C ARG A 4 10.99 -5.34 14.71
N PRO A 5 10.99 -5.91 15.95
CA PRO A 5 9.80 -5.91 16.80
C PRO A 5 9.17 -4.52 16.99
N TRP A 6 10.00 -3.51 17.18
CA TRP A 6 9.55 -2.12 17.37
C TRP A 6 9.10 -1.40 16.08
N ASP A 7 9.40 -1.94 14.89
CA ASP A 7 8.96 -1.40 13.59
C ASP A 7 7.69 -2.12 13.07
N ARG A 8 7.21 -3.16 13.74
CA ARG A 8 6.07 -3.96 13.29
C ARG A 8 4.77 -3.16 13.44
N GLY A 9 3.97 -3.15 12.39
CA GLY A 9 2.58 -2.74 12.44
C GLY A 9 1.66 -3.94 12.65
N ASP A 10 0.68 -3.80 13.52
CA ASP A 10 -0.41 -4.77 13.67
C ASP A 10 -1.49 -4.59 12.60
N GLU A 11 -2.52 -5.42 12.65
CA GLU A 11 -3.59 -5.42 11.64
C GLU A 11 -4.41 -4.14 11.69
N ALA A 12 -4.75 -3.63 12.85
CA ALA A 12 -5.51 -2.40 13.01
C ALA A 12 -4.72 -1.20 12.48
N GLU A 13 -3.41 -1.17 12.75
CA GLU A 13 -2.51 -0.10 12.31
C GLU A 13 -2.39 -0.01 10.79
N TRP A 14 -2.06 -1.13 10.12
CA TRP A 14 -1.89 -1.07 8.66
C TRP A 14 -3.22 -0.85 7.93
N ARG A 15 -4.35 -1.37 8.44
CA ARG A 15 -5.68 -1.11 7.88
C ARG A 15 -6.03 0.38 7.95
N ALA A 16 -5.87 1.00 9.12
CA ALA A 16 -6.12 2.43 9.30
C ALA A 16 -5.20 3.30 8.43
N TRP A 17 -3.93 2.88 8.30
CA TRP A 17 -2.96 3.59 7.46
C TRP A 17 -3.33 3.56 5.98
N LEU A 18 -3.76 2.41 5.44
CA LEU A 18 -4.21 2.30 4.05
C LEU A 18 -5.53 3.03 3.81
N ALA A 19 -6.49 2.93 4.75
CA ALA A 19 -7.79 3.60 4.67
C ALA A 19 -7.69 5.13 4.61
N ALA A 20 -6.54 5.70 4.97
CA ALA A 20 -6.27 7.14 4.82
C ALA A 20 -5.87 7.53 3.38
N GLY A 21 -6.33 6.80 2.35
CA GLY A 21 -6.16 7.12 0.92
C GLY A 21 -4.87 6.56 0.30
N ARG A 22 -4.33 5.45 0.84
CA ARG A 22 -3.13 4.79 0.28
C ARG A 22 -3.54 3.57 -0.54
N ASP A 23 -4.18 3.82 -1.66
CA ASP A 23 -4.76 2.85 -2.59
C ASP A 23 -4.01 2.78 -3.93
N PHE A 24 -2.76 3.25 -3.95
CA PHE A 24 -1.82 3.14 -5.07
C PHE A 24 -0.55 2.43 -4.62
N GLY A 25 -0.12 1.41 -5.38
CA GLY A 25 1.01 0.58 -5.00
C GLY A 25 1.75 -0.02 -6.19
N LEU A 26 2.78 -0.79 -5.89
CA LEU A 26 3.59 -1.50 -6.87
C LEU A 26 3.24 -3.00 -6.83
N LEU A 27 2.60 -3.49 -7.89
CA LEU A 27 2.33 -4.91 -8.08
C LEU A 27 3.53 -5.57 -8.76
N ALA A 28 4.04 -6.63 -8.16
CA ALA A 28 5.18 -7.40 -8.62
C ALA A 28 4.77 -8.86 -8.88
N ALA A 29 5.11 -9.39 -10.05
CA ALA A 29 4.99 -10.81 -10.39
C ALA A 29 6.36 -11.38 -10.78
N ASN A 30 6.55 -12.69 -10.63
CA ASN A 30 7.77 -13.36 -11.08
C ASN A 30 7.92 -13.25 -12.59
N GLY A 31 9.07 -12.76 -13.05
CA GLY A 31 9.39 -12.71 -14.47
C GLY A 31 9.74 -14.11 -15.02
N PRO A 32 9.85 -14.25 -16.35
CA PRO A 32 10.36 -15.47 -16.97
C PRO A 32 11.74 -15.84 -16.44
N ALA A 33 12.10 -17.13 -16.52
CA ALA A 33 13.40 -17.62 -16.08
C ALA A 33 14.56 -16.79 -16.67
N GLY A 34 15.48 -16.35 -15.81
CA GLY A 34 16.60 -15.48 -16.17
C GLY A 34 16.26 -14.01 -16.37
N ARG A 35 15.02 -13.59 -16.12
CA ARG A 35 14.58 -12.19 -16.12
C ARG A 35 14.24 -11.73 -14.71
N GLY A 36 14.32 -10.41 -14.48
CA GLY A 36 13.83 -9.81 -13.25
C GLY A 36 12.31 -9.87 -13.13
N PRO A 37 11.75 -9.50 -11.96
CA PRO A 37 10.30 -9.43 -11.78
C PRO A 37 9.65 -8.39 -12.71
N VAL A 38 8.40 -8.64 -13.07
CA VAL A 38 7.55 -7.65 -13.76
C VAL A 38 6.90 -6.78 -12.71
N LEU A 39 7.09 -5.45 -12.83
CA LEU A 39 6.61 -4.46 -11.87
C LEU A 39 5.61 -3.52 -12.54
N VAL A 40 4.45 -3.31 -11.91
CA VAL A 40 3.40 -2.41 -12.43
C VAL A 40 2.87 -1.52 -11.30
N PRO A 41 3.09 -0.20 -11.36
CA PRO A 41 2.38 0.74 -10.49
C PRO A 41 0.89 0.74 -10.84
N THR A 42 0.03 0.60 -9.84
CA THR A 42 -1.42 0.51 -10.06
C THR A 42 -2.21 0.98 -8.85
N HIS A 43 -3.38 1.54 -9.08
CA HIS A 43 -4.38 1.69 -8.03
C HIS A 43 -5.05 0.34 -7.74
N PHE A 44 -5.55 0.18 -6.54
CA PHE A 44 -6.20 -1.05 -6.11
C PHE A 44 -7.32 -0.75 -5.11
N LEU A 45 -8.30 -1.65 -5.04
CA LEU A 45 -9.32 -1.65 -3.99
C LEU A 45 -9.03 -2.80 -3.02
N LEU A 46 -8.78 -2.46 -1.76
CA LEU A 46 -8.63 -3.45 -0.69
C LEU A 46 -10.00 -3.74 -0.07
N ASP A 47 -10.46 -4.99 -0.17
CA ASP A 47 -11.51 -5.54 0.67
C ASP A 47 -10.85 -6.33 1.82
N ALA A 48 -10.64 -5.63 2.92
CA ALA A 48 -9.91 -6.21 4.04
C ALA A 48 -10.71 -7.28 4.79
N GLU A 49 -12.05 -7.25 4.75
CA GLU A 49 -12.91 -8.25 5.37
C GLU A 49 -12.87 -9.57 4.60
N GLN A 50 -12.91 -9.50 3.27
CA GLN A 50 -12.79 -10.68 2.42
C GLN A 50 -11.34 -11.11 2.17
N ARG A 51 -10.34 -10.38 2.69
CA ARG A 51 -8.92 -10.59 2.42
C ARG A 51 -8.61 -10.61 0.91
N GLU A 52 -9.20 -9.68 0.19
CA GLU A 52 -9.15 -9.59 -1.26
C GLU A 52 -8.67 -8.21 -1.71
N ILE A 53 -7.89 -8.18 -2.78
CA ILE A 53 -7.53 -6.94 -3.47
C ILE A 53 -8.04 -7.04 -4.91
N LEU A 54 -8.74 -5.99 -5.36
CA LEU A 54 -9.27 -5.89 -6.72
C LEU A 54 -8.57 -4.78 -7.48
N LEU A 55 -8.14 -5.09 -8.70
CA LEU A 55 -7.59 -4.12 -9.64
C LEU A 55 -7.87 -4.54 -11.08
N HIS A 56 -7.52 -3.68 -12.03
CA HIS A 56 -7.57 -4.02 -13.45
C HIS A 56 -6.33 -3.50 -14.16
N LEU A 57 -5.95 -4.18 -15.23
CA LEU A 57 -4.84 -3.81 -16.11
C LEU A 57 -5.29 -3.84 -17.57
N ALA A 58 -4.59 -3.08 -18.42
CA ALA A 58 -4.78 -3.20 -19.87
C ALA A 58 -4.48 -4.62 -20.35
N ALA A 59 -5.28 -5.14 -21.28
CA ALA A 59 -5.14 -6.51 -21.77
C ALA A 59 -3.73 -6.89 -22.28
N PRO A 60 -2.93 -6.00 -22.92
CA PRO A 60 -1.57 -6.31 -23.34
C PRO A 60 -0.51 -6.16 -22.25
N ASN A 61 -0.90 -5.91 -20.98
CA ASN A 61 0.07 -5.71 -19.89
C ASN A 61 0.91 -6.98 -19.67
N PRO A 62 2.25 -6.89 -19.66
CA PRO A 62 3.14 -8.06 -19.54
C PRO A 62 2.99 -8.80 -18.20
N LEU A 63 2.51 -8.14 -17.15
CA LEU A 63 2.23 -8.77 -15.85
C LEU A 63 1.21 -9.90 -15.97
N LEU A 64 0.23 -9.79 -16.87
CA LEU A 64 -0.76 -10.85 -17.07
C LEU A 64 -0.16 -12.16 -17.58
N ALA A 65 0.86 -12.09 -18.44
CA ALA A 65 1.58 -13.27 -18.87
C ALA A 65 2.40 -13.89 -17.71
N ALA A 66 3.00 -13.06 -16.88
CA ALA A 66 3.72 -13.49 -15.69
C ALA A 66 2.79 -14.19 -14.68
N VAL A 67 1.62 -13.63 -14.42
CA VAL A 67 0.60 -14.21 -13.52
C VAL A 67 0.06 -15.55 -14.06
N ARG A 68 -0.11 -15.70 -15.37
CA ARG A 68 -0.51 -17.00 -15.96
C ARG A 68 0.56 -18.08 -15.75
N ALA A 69 1.84 -17.70 -15.75
CA ALA A 69 2.94 -18.62 -15.53
C ALA A 69 3.12 -18.96 -14.04
N ASP A 70 2.96 -17.98 -13.16
CA ASP A 70 3.06 -18.11 -11.71
C ASP A 70 2.08 -17.11 -11.05
N PRO A 71 0.99 -17.59 -10.41
CA PRO A 71 -0.03 -16.71 -9.84
C PRO A 71 0.43 -15.99 -8.55
N ARG A 72 1.60 -16.28 -8.02
CA ARG A 72 2.13 -15.63 -6.82
C ARG A 72 2.59 -14.22 -7.14
N VAL A 73 2.01 -13.25 -6.46
CA VAL A 73 2.33 -11.83 -6.64
C VAL A 73 2.56 -11.14 -5.30
N THR A 74 3.22 -10.00 -5.35
CA THR A 74 3.34 -9.11 -4.19
C THR A 74 2.83 -7.73 -4.57
N LEU A 75 1.86 -7.20 -3.80
CA LEU A 75 1.51 -5.79 -3.86
C LEU A 75 2.20 -5.06 -2.70
N SER A 76 2.95 -4.02 -3.01
CA SER A 76 3.67 -3.21 -2.02
C SER A 76 3.22 -1.76 -2.08
N VAL A 77 2.80 -1.24 -0.93
CA VAL A 77 2.54 0.19 -0.71
C VAL A 77 3.64 0.73 0.19
N THR A 78 4.23 1.85 -0.17
CA THR A 78 5.26 2.53 0.64
C THR A 78 5.02 4.03 0.56
N ASP A 79 4.95 4.69 1.72
CA ASP A 79 4.65 6.11 1.84
C ASP A 79 5.27 6.70 3.11
N ASP A 80 4.96 7.97 3.38
CA ASP A 80 5.39 8.71 4.59
C ASP A 80 6.92 8.65 4.79
N TYR A 81 7.68 8.75 3.68
CA TYR A 81 9.13 8.70 3.68
C TYR A 81 9.76 10.03 4.10
N ALA A 82 10.78 9.95 4.96
CA ALA A 82 11.67 11.05 5.22
C ALA A 82 13.09 10.56 5.52
N PHE A 83 14.10 11.27 5.07
CA PHE A 83 15.48 11.06 5.49
C PHE A 83 15.75 11.91 6.75
N ALA A 84 16.21 11.27 7.82
CA ALA A 84 16.63 11.94 9.06
C ALA A 84 18.17 12.01 9.10
N PRO A 85 18.77 13.21 8.99
CA PRO A 85 20.21 13.39 9.10
C PRO A 85 20.76 12.95 10.47
N GLY A 86 22.01 12.51 10.48
CA GLY A 86 22.65 12.02 11.71
C GLY A 86 22.61 13.03 12.86
N HIS A 87 22.97 14.28 12.61
CA HIS A 87 22.99 15.35 13.62
C HIS A 87 21.62 15.69 14.24
N TRP A 88 20.51 15.24 13.63
CA TRP A 88 19.19 15.34 14.28
C TRP A 88 18.99 14.32 15.39
N ARG A 89 19.82 13.30 15.42
CA ARG A 89 19.63 12.08 16.21
C ARG A 89 20.71 11.92 17.31
N GLY A 90 21.40 13.01 17.66
CA GLY A 90 22.49 13.06 18.66
C GLY A 90 23.86 13.17 18.02
N GLU A 91 24.89 13.26 18.87
CA GLU A 91 26.29 13.37 18.45
C GLU A 91 27.13 12.24 19.09
N PRO A 92 27.77 11.36 18.29
CA PRO A 92 27.60 11.18 16.84
C PRO A 92 26.28 10.47 16.51
N GLY A 93 25.45 11.07 15.65
CA GLY A 93 24.18 10.51 15.25
C GLY A 93 24.27 9.70 13.94
N THR A 94 23.61 8.55 13.88
CA THR A 94 23.51 7.76 12.65
C THR A 94 22.33 8.22 11.82
N PRO A 95 22.51 8.61 10.53
CA PRO A 95 21.39 8.96 9.68
C PRO A 95 20.50 7.75 9.42
N THR A 96 19.22 8.00 9.12
CA THR A 96 18.26 6.92 8.82
C THR A 96 17.16 7.41 7.90
N SER A 97 16.43 6.43 7.31
CA SER A 97 15.19 6.68 6.59
C SER A 97 14.00 6.29 7.47
N TYR A 98 13.01 7.17 7.56
CA TYR A 98 11.67 6.89 8.08
C TYR A 98 10.76 6.52 6.91
N TYR A 99 9.88 5.56 7.09
CA TYR A 99 8.87 5.17 6.11
C TYR A 99 7.87 4.18 6.72
N ALA A 100 6.68 4.15 6.16
CA ALA A 100 5.73 3.07 6.32
C ALA A 100 5.71 2.21 5.05
N SER A 101 5.59 0.89 5.20
CA SER A 101 5.44 -0.02 4.07
C SER A 101 4.57 -1.21 4.46
N VAL A 102 3.57 -1.49 3.63
CA VAL A 102 2.72 -2.68 3.73
C VAL A 102 2.91 -3.52 2.47
N GLN A 103 3.22 -4.79 2.66
CA GLN A 103 3.40 -5.77 1.60
C GLN A 103 2.38 -6.89 1.75
N PHE A 104 1.63 -7.15 0.70
CA PHE A 104 0.68 -8.24 0.57
C PHE A 104 1.30 -9.32 -0.32
N SER A 105 1.55 -10.51 0.24
CA SER A 105 1.81 -11.70 -0.56
C SER A 105 0.45 -12.28 -0.94
N CYS A 106 0.22 -12.49 -2.23
CA CYS A 106 -1.08 -12.86 -2.75
C CYS A 106 -0.99 -13.94 -3.81
N THR A 107 -2.10 -14.67 -3.95
CA THR A 107 -2.40 -15.51 -5.11
C THR A 107 -3.35 -14.76 -6.03
N ALA A 108 -2.95 -14.54 -7.28
CA ALA A 108 -3.68 -13.76 -8.28
C ALA A 108 -4.55 -14.64 -9.19
N GLU A 109 -5.80 -14.21 -9.42
CA GLU A 109 -6.71 -14.73 -10.44
C GLU A 109 -6.94 -13.66 -11.50
N ILE A 110 -6.81 -14.03 -12.78
CA ILE A 110 -7.15 -13.14 -13.90
C ILE A 110 -8.64 -13.28 -14.20
N VAL A 111 -9.38 -12.19 -14.06
CA VAL A 111 -10.81 -12.11 -14.34
C VAL A 111 -11.01 -11.74 -15.81
N GLU A 112 -11.45 -12.70 -16.62
CA GLU A 112 -11.64 -12.54 -18.08
C GLU A 112 -13.11 -12.41 -18.48
N ASP A 113 -14.03 -13.00 -17.71
CA ASP A 113 -15.47 -12.92 -17.96
C ASP A 113 -15.96 -11.47 -17.96
N PRO A 114 -16.70 -11.02 -19.00
CA PRO A 114 -17.13 -9.62 -19.11
C PRO A 114 -18.00 -9.14 -17.96
N ALA A 115 -18.89 -9.96 -17.41
CA ALA A 115 -19.77 -9.58 -16.31
C ALA A 115 -18.96 -9.46 -15.00
N ALA A 116 -18.03 -10.39 -14.75
CA ALA A 116 -17.13 -10.34 -13.61
C ALA A 116 -16.18 -9.13 -13.67
N LYS A 117 -15.65 -8.78 -14.86
CA LYS A 117 -14.87 -7.55 -15.07
C LYS A 117 -15.68 -6.30 -14.77
N ALA A 118 -16.92 -6.25 -15.25
CA ALA A 118 -17.82 -5.14 -14.95
C ALA A 118 -18.08 -5.01 -13.44
N ALA A 119 -18.22 -6.11 -12.71
CA ALA A 119 -18.38 -6.10 -11.25
C ALA A 119 -17.13 -5.53 -10.56
N VAL A 120 -15.92 -5.93 -10.95
CA VAL A 120 -14.66 -5.38 -10.43
C VAL A 120 -14.61 -3.87 -10.65
N LEU A 121 -14.88 -3.40 -11.88
CA LEU A 121 -14.86 -1.97 -12.21
C LEU A 121 -15.90 -1.17 -11.42
N ASN A 122 -17.13 -1.68 -11.29
CA ASN A 122 -18.16 -0.99 -10.52
C ASN A 122 -17.76 -0.82 -9.04
N ARG A 123 -17.12 -1.82 -8.43
CA ARG A 123 -16.57 -1.71 -7.06
C ARG A 123 -15.46 -0.67 -6.97
N GLN A 124 -14.55 -0.64 -7.95
CA GLN A 124 -13.49 0.37 -8.00
C GLN A 124 -14.04 1.78 -8.21
N LEU A 125 -15.00 1.97 -9.12
CA LEU A 125 -15.65 3.27 -9.34
C LEU A 125 -16.37 3.76 -8.09
N ALA A 126 -17.07 2.88 -7.36
CA ALA A 126 -17.71 3.24 -6.09
C ALA A 126 -16.71 3.70 -5.03
N HIS A 127 -15.51 3.15 -5.03
CA HIS A 127 -14.43 3.53 -4.11
C HIS A 127 -13.75 4.84 -4.52
N PHE A 128 -13.36 4.97 -5.81
CA PHE A 128 -12.55 6.11 -6.28
C PHE A 128 -13.36 7.35 -6.66
N GLN A 129 -14.67 7.23 -6.85
CA GLN A 129 -15.57 8.32 -7.26
C GLN A 129 -16.88 8.32 -6.43
N PRO A 130 -16.79 8.34 -5.09
CA PRO A 130 -17.98 8.22 -4.23
C PRO A 130 -18.96 9.38 -4.37
N GLU A 131 -18.47 10.58 -4.74
CA GLU A 131 -19.25 11.80 -4.86
C GLU A 131 -19.96 11.96 -6.22
N THR A 132 -19.63 11.14 -7.20
CA THR A 132 -20.15 11.28 -8.57
C THR A 132 -21.15 10.16 -8.87
N PRO A 133 -22.38 10.48 -9.37
CA PRO A 133 -23.29 9.46 -9.87
C PRO A 133 -22.59 8.62 -10.94
N GLN A 134 -22.40 7.34 -10.64
CA GLN A 134 -21.61 6.47 -11.50
C GLN A 134 -22.47 5.89 -12.62
N VAL A 135 -21.99 6.00 -13.86
CA VAL A 135 -22.54 5.21 -14.93
C VAL A 135 -22.15 3.75 -14.67
N ARG A 136 -23.17 2.90 -14.49
CA ARG A 136 -22.95 1.46 -14.28
C ARG A 136 -22.25 0.84 -15.47
N VAL A 137 -21.14 0.15 -15.22
CA VAL A 137 -20.48 -0.70 -16.21
C VAL A 137 -21.24 -2.01 -16.30
N ALA A 138 -21.72 -2.37 -17.50
CA ALA A 138 -22.35 -3.64 -17.77
C ALA A 138 -21.84 -4.23 -19.08
N ALA A 139 -21.70 -5.55 -19.13
CA ALA A 139 -21.19 -6.24 -20.31
C ALA A 139 -22.13 -6.03 -21.50
N GLY A 140 -21.58 -5.61 -22.66
CA GLY A 140 -22.34 -5.36 -23.88
C GLY A 140 -23.10 -4.04 -23.90
N GLU A 141 -23.23 -3.30 -22.80
CA GLU A 141 -23.97 -2.05 -22.74
C GLU A 141 -23.06 -0.82 -22.96
N GLN A 142 -23.61 0.19 -23.67
CA GLN A 142 -22.92 1.47 -23.83
C GLN A 142 -22.94 2.27 -22.51
N PRO A 143 -21.94 3.14 -22.26
CA PRO A 143 -20.78 3.40 -23.10
C PRO A 143 -19.58 2.47 -22.81
N PHE A 144 -19.57 1.74 -21.69
CA PHE A 144 -18.37 1.07 -21.18
C PHE A 144 -18.25 -0.41 -21.54
N GLY A 145 -19.38 -1.09 -21.84
CA GLY A 145 -19.36 -2.52 -22.14
C GLY A 145 -18.39 -2.94 -23.25
N PRO A 146 -18.32 -2.25 -24.39
CA PRO A 146 -17.37 -2.54 -25.46
C PRO A 146 -15.90 -2.40 -25.03
N LEU A 147 -15.58 -1.50 -24.08
CA LEU A 147 -14.23 -1.24 -23.59
C LEU A 147 -13.69 -2.37 -22.71
N LEU A 148 -14.56 -3.24 -22.18
CA LEU A 148 -14.15 -4.38 -21.35
C LEU A 148 -13.24 -5.37 -22.06
N SER A 149 -13.24 -5.42 -23.39
CA SER A 149 -12.31 -6.24 -24.18
C SER A 149 -10.85 -5.81 -24.03
N GLY A 150 -10.61 -4.51 -23.84
CA GLY A 150 -9.29 -3.88 -23.71
C GLY A 150 -8.63 -4.04 -22.34
N LEU A 151 -9.29 -4.68 -21.37
CA LEU A 151 -8.75 -4.84 -20.00
C LEU A 151 -8.95 -6.26 -19.46
N ARG A 152 -8.23 -6.56 -18.39
CA ARG A 152 -8.39 -7.75 -17.53
C ARG A 152 -8.53 -7.29 -16.10
N GLY A 153 -9.51 -7.84 -15.38
CA GLY A 153 -9.57 -7.73 -13.93
C GLY A 153 -8.53 -8.63 -13.27
N LEU A 154 -8.10 -8.27 -12.09
CA LEU A 154 -7.29 -9.11 -11.21
C LEU A 154 -7.94 -9.14 -9.84
N ARG A 155 -8.10 -10.35 -9.32
CA ARG A 155 -8.48 -10.63 -7.94
C ARG A 155 -7.27 -11.24 -7.25
N LEU A 156 -6.81 -10.59 -6.17
CA LEU A 156 -5.67 -11.07 -5.41
C LEU A 156 -6.17 -11.54 -4.05
N THR A 157 -6.13 -12.84 -3.79
CA THR A 157 -6.38 -13.40 -2.46
C THR A 157 -5.15 -13.14 -1.58
N ILE A 158 -5.34 -12.53 -0.42
CA ILE A 158 -4.25 -12.17 0.49
C ILE A 158 -3.85 -13.38 1.33
N ASP A 159 -2.64 -13.87 1.12
CA ASP A 159 -2.06 -15.01 1.86
C ASP A 159 -1.34 -14.53 3.13
N GLU A 160 -0.52 -13.46 3.02
CA GLU A 160 0.26 -12.88 4.11
C GLU A 160 0.31 -11.35 4.00
N VAL A 161 0.27 -10.67 5.14
CA VAL A 161 0.52 -9.22 5.24
C VAL A 161 1.74 -8.96 6.10
N ARG A 162 2.67 -8.14 5.59
CA ARG A 162 3.85 -7.69 6.30
C ARG A 162 3.87 -6.17 6.35
N ALA A 163 3.65 -5.62 7.55
CA ALA A 163 3.59 -4.18 7.78
C ALA A 163 4.78 -3.68 8.59
N LYS A 164 5.43 -2.63 8.11
CA LYS A 164 6.56 -1.99 8.75
C LYS A 164 6.36 -0.49 8.84
N PHE A 165 6.46 0.03 10.07
CA PHE A 165 6.42 1.45 10.41
C PHE A 165 7.71 1.83 11.10
N LYS A 166 8.68 2.34 10.36
CA LYS A 166 10.02 2.63 10.85
C LYS A 166 10.16 4.10 11.21
N TYR A 167 9.90 4.43 12.49
CA TYR A 167 9.86 5.79 13.01
C TYR A 167 10.58 5.95 14.37
N ASP A 168 11.70 5.22 14.55
CA ASP A 168 12.55 5.29 15.76
C ASP A 168 11.83 4.97 17.09
N ASP A 169 10.89 4.04 17.08
CA ASP A 169 10.06 3.68 18.25
C ASP A 169 10.87 3.21 19.47
N LYS A 170 12.11 2.80 19.27
CA LYS A 170 13.04 2.48 20.36
C LYS A 170 13.60 3.70 21.09
N ARG A 171 13.41 4.94 20.57
CA ARG A 171 13.88 6.16 21.19
C ARG A 171 12.92 6.68 22.26
N PRO A 172 13.42 7.46 23.23
CA PRO A 172 12.57 8.17 24.18
C PRO A 172 11.51 9.04 23.47
N PRO A 173 10.28 9.15 24.01
CA PRO A 173 9.21 9.96 23.42
C PRO A 173 9.60 11.42 23.14
N ALA A 174 10.38 12.05 24.01
CA ALA A 174 10.84 13.43 23.81
C ALA A 174 11.77 13.58 22.59
N GLU A 175 12.65 12.58 22.34
CA GLU A 175 13.50 12.60 21.14
C GLU A 175 12.69 12.42 19.85
N GLN A 176 11.67 11.58 19.86
CA GLN A 176 10.77 11.44 18.72
C GLN A 176 9.98 12.72 18.45
N ALA A 177 9.51 13.42 19.50
CA ALA A 177 8.84 14.70 19.36
C ALA A 177 9.77 15.75 18.72
N ALA A 178 11.01 15.87 19.23
CA ALA A 178 12.01 16.77 18.64
C ALA A 178 12.32 16.45 17.17
N LEU A 179 12.35 15.18 16.77
CA LEU A 179 12.52 14.78 15.38
C LEU A 179 11.29 15.15 14.52
N ALA A 180 10.08 15.02 15.07
CA ALA A 180 8.86 15.44 14.40
C ALA A 180 8.83 16.96 14.16
N ASP A 181 9.31 17.77 15.11
CA ASP A 181 9.42 19.22 14.94
C ASP A 181 10.42 19.59 13.84
N ARG A 182 11.58 18.92 13.78
CA ARG A 182 12.57 19.13 12.71
C ARG A 182 12.04 18.77 11.32
N LEU A 183 11.18 17.75 11.21
CA LEU A 183 10.51 17.43 9.96
C LEU A 183 9.49 18.52 9.58
N ALA A 184 8.77 19.08 10.55
CA ALA A 184 7.86 20.20 10.32
C ALA A 184 8.60 21.45 9.81
N ASP A 185 9.73 21.79 10.46
CA ASP A 185 10.56 22.95 10.09
C ASP A 185 11.17 22.80 8.69
N ARG A 186 11.58 21.59 8.30
CA ARG A 186 12.12 21.31 6.96
C ARG A 186 11.03 21.31 5.88
N GLY A 187 9.90 20.68 6.10
CA GLY A 187 8.72 20.69 5.25
C GLY A 187 8.94 20.24 3.80
N GLN A 188 9.80 19.26 3.56
CA GLN A 188 10.14 18.77 2.22
C GLN A 188 9.53 17.41 1.91
N GLY A 189 9.15 17.19 0.64
CA GLY A 189 8.66 15.90 0.16
C GLY A 189 7.52 15.34 1.03
N LEU A 190 7.71 14.16 1.62
CA LEU A 190 6.75 13.49 2.48
C LEU A 190 7.01 13.69 3.99
N ASP A 191 7.77 14.72 4.38
CA ASP A 191 8.08 15.03 5.78
C ASP A 191 6.84 15.15 6.65
N HIS A 192 5.76 15.73 6.11
CA HIS A 192 4.49 15.87 6.82
C HIS A 192 3.89 14.50 7.21
N GLY A 193 3.89 13.55 6.28
CA GLY A 193 3.43 12.18 6.52
C GLY A 193 4.32 11.46 7.55
N ALA A 194 5.65 11.54 7.38
CA ALA A 194 6.61 10.94 8.32
C ALA A 194 6.47 11.52 9.73
N ARG A 195 6.26 12.85 9.86
CA ARG A 195 5.96 13.52 11.12
C ARG A 195 4.70 12.98 11.78
N ALA A 196 3.62 12.86 11.01
CA ALA A 196 2.35 12.34 11.51
C ALA A 196 2.52 10.92 12.08
N GLN A 197 3.27 10.04 11.40
CA GLN A 197 3.55 8.69 11.87
C GLN A 197 4.44 8.67 13.12
N LEU A 198 5.47 9.52 13.21
CA LEU A 198 6.29 9.66 14.42
C LEU A 198 5.43 10.01 15.63
N LEU A 199 4.57 11.02 15.51
CA LEU A 199 3.70 11.48 16.60
C LEU A 199 2.67 10.43 16.99
N ARG A 200 2.04 9.77 16.01
CA ARG A 200 1.06 8.71 16.25
C ARG A 200 1.68 7.55 17.03
N ARG A 201 2.83 7.04 16.59
CA ARG A 201 3.50 5.91 17.25
C ARG A 201 4.06 6.28 18.62
N ASN A 202 4.46 7.52 18.80
CA ASN A 202 4.84 8.05 20.13
C ASN A 202 3.64 8.01 21.10
N ALA A 203 2.45 8.47 20.66
CA ALA A 203 1.24 8.50 21.46
C ALA A 203 0.81 7.08 21.91
N LEU A 204 0.82 6.11 21.00
CA LEU A 204 0.46 4.71 21.31
C LEU A 204 1.31 4.14 22.45
N ARG A 205 2.63 4.32 22.39
CA ARG A 205 3.55 3.81 23.42
C ARG A 205 3.43 4.53 24.77
N THR A 206 2.98 5.77 24.76
CA THR A 206 2.73 6.50 26.00
C THR A 206 1.49 5.95 26.70
N GLN A 207 0.47 5.58 25.94
CA GLN A 207 -0.75 4.95 26.47
C GLN A 207 -0.47 3.56 27.08
N ASP A 208 0.31 2.72 26.41
CA ASP A 208 0.69 1.38 26.90
C ASP A 208 1.45 1.43 28.22
N ARG A 209 2.21 2.50 28.49
CA ARG A 209 2.99 2.70 29.72
C ARG A 209 2.17 3.22 30.90
N THR A 210 1.02 3.85 30.64
CA THR A 210 0.15 4.41 31.69
C THR A 210 -1.00 3.48 32.05
N GLY A 211 -1.24 2.43 31.26
CA GLY A 211 -2.31 1.43 31.47
C GLY A 211 -1.85 0.11 32.09
N GLY A 212 -0.58 -0.05 32.43
CA GLY A 212 0.00 -1.20 33.14
C GLY A 212 0.50 -0.80 34.52
#